data_5dcc245cacf991a61bbebd75b7915c01
#
_entry.id   5dcc245cacf991a61bbebd75b7915c01
#
_cell.length_a   1.000
_cell.length_b   1.000
_cell.length_c   1.000
_cell.angle_alpha   90.00
_cell.angle_beta   90.00
_cell.angle_gamma   90.00
#
_symmetry.space_group_name_H-M   'P 1'
#
loop_
_entity.id
_entity.type
_entity.pdbx_description
1 polymer ?
#
loop_
_entity_poly.entity_id
_entity_poly.type
_entity_poly.pdbx_seq_one_letter_code
_entity_poly.pdbx_strand_id
1 'polypeptide(L)'
;MLIEETIDKTTLNKFLNIMNQESRRMNSLIDDILSLSKVESEEHILPSTVISIFEPIKSVISNIEKSGLLNNNKIILIDNTVNQSNSLNIEGNFLEITQVFYNLIENGIKYGNSDSDILIKIEELKSNHLKVSVVNEGEGIPEKYLDRITERFFRIDKARSRKIGGTGLGLAIVKHILIKHRAELQIKSIPNKQTSFSVIIPIIK
;
A
#
# COMPACT_ATOMS: atom_id res chain seq x y z
N MET A 1 47.83 -24.80 -3.86
CA MET A 1 47.59 -24.19 -5.18
C MET A 1 46.22 -23.50 -5.07
N LEU A 2 46.22 -22.23 -4.69
CA LEU A 2 45.02 -21.39 -4.60
C LEU A 2 44.65 -21.04 -6.04
N ILE A 3 43.52 -21.57 -6.50
CA ILE A 3 42.90 -21.14 -7.74
C ILE A 3 42.33 -19.75 -7.44
N GLU A 4 43.04 -18.70 -7.80
CA GLU A 4 42.52 -17.36 -7.98
C GLU A 4 41.56 -17.42 -9.20
N GLU A 5 40.34 -17.89 -9.01
CA GLU A 5 39.27 -17.64 -9.98
C GLU A 5 39.03 -16.14 -9.98
N THR A 6 39.63 -15.44 -10.92
CA THR A 6 39.30 -14.04 -11.18
C THR A 6 37.88 -13.94 -11.66
N ILE A 7 36.98 -13.56 -10.73
CA ILE A 7 35.59 -13.29 -11.05
C ILE A 7 35.57 -12.18 -12.11
N ASP A 8 34.95 -12.46 -13.26
CA ASP A 8 34.83 -11.46 -14.31
C ASP A 8 33.99 -10.26 -13.81
N LYS A 9 34.26 -9.09 -14.39
CA LYS A 9 33.62 -7.82 -13.98
C LYS A 9 32.08 -7.87 -14.09
N THR A 10 31.56 -8.62 -15.03
CA THR A 10 30.09 -8.78 -15.24
C THR A 10 29.49 -9.58 -14.11
N THR A 11 30.11 -10.68 -13.72
CA THR A 11 29.69 -11.52 -12.60
C THR A 11 29.80 -10.76 -11.28
N LEU A 12 30.89 -10.01 -11.06
CA LEU A 12 31.04 -9.16 -9.87
C LEU A 12 29.92 -8.11 -9.78
N ASN A 13 29.63 -7.39 -10.88
CA ASN A 13 28.54 -6.42 -10.90
C ASN A 13 27.16 -7.07 -10.62
N LYS A 14 26.92 -8.27 -11.14
CA LYS A 14 25.71 -9.01 -10.84
C LYS A 14 25.57 -9.33 -9.35
N PHE A 15 26.62 -9.80 -8.71
CA PHE A 15 26.63 -10.06 -7.27
C PHE A 15 26.42 -8.79 -6.45
N LEU A 16 27.09 -7.70 -6.78
CA LEU A 16 26.93 -6.41 -6.11
C LEU A 16 25.48 -5.89 -6.21
N ASN A 17 24.85 -6.04 -7.38
CA ASN A 17 23.45 -5.66 -7.56
C ASN A 17 22.51 -6.53 -6.72
N ILE A 18 22.73 -7.85 -6.66
CA ILE A 18 21.94 -8.74 -5.80
C ILE A 18 22.11 -8.37 -4.32
N MET A 19 23.35 -8.14 -3.86
CA MET A 19 23.61 -7.74 -2.47
C MET A 19 22.93 -6.41 -2.13
N ASN A 20 22.98 -5.41 -3.02
CA ASN A 20 22.31 -4.13 -2.82
C ASN A 20 20.78 -4.29 -2.76
N GLN A 21 20.22 -5.11 -3.63
CA GLN A 21 18.77 -5.41 -3.63
C GLN A 21 18.33 -6.12 -2.32
N GLU A 22 19.08 -7.12 -1.87
CA GLU A 22 18.75 -7.81 -0.61
C GLU A 22 18.96 -6.91 0.61
N SER A 23 19.98 -6.04 0.62
CA SER A 23 20.17 -5.04 1.68
C SER A 23 19.00 -4.06 1.76
N ARG A 24 18.54 -3.52 0.63
CA ARG A 24 17.34 -2.65 0.60
C ARG A 24 16.10 -3.37 1.09
N ARG A 25 15.94 -4.64 0.71
CA ARG A 25 14.83 -5.47 1.17
C ARG A 25 14.87 -5.72 2.69
N MET A 26 16.04 -5.98 3.26
CA MET A 26 16.20 -6.13 4.70
C MET A 26 15.83 -4.84 5.45
N ASN A 27 16.29 -3.68 4.96
CA ASN A 27 15.91 -2.39 5.54
C ASN A 27 14.39 -2.19 5.51
N SER A 28 13.74 -2.44 4.36
CA SER A 28 12.28 -2.35 4.26
C SER A 28 11.56 -3.29 5.23
N LEU A 29 12.08 -4.52 5.42
CA LEU A 29 11.52 -5.45 6.41
C LEU A 29 11.65 -4.92 7.85
N ILE A 30 12.78 -4.34 8.20
CA ILE A 30 13.01 -3.75 9.53
C ILE A 30 12.05 -2.59 9.76
N ASP A 31 11.92 -1.69 8.78
CA ASP A 31 11.02 -0.54 8.87
C ASP A 31 9.55 -0.98 9.01
N ASP A 32 9.12 -1.98 8.25
CA ASP A 32 7.79 -2.55 8.33
C ASP A 32 7.52 -3.21 9.70
N ILE A 33 8.48 -3.97 10.25
CA ILE A 33 8.36 -4.61 11.57
C ILE A 33 8.26 -3.54 12.66
N LEU A 34 9.11 -2.52 12.63
CA LEU A 34 9.08 -1.43 13.60
C LEU A 34 7.77 -0.64 13.51
N SER A 35 7.31 -0.35 12.29
CA SER A 35 6.03 0.31 12.06
C SER A 35 4.86 -0.52 12.59
N LEU A 36 4.82 -1.83 12.28
CA LEU A 36 3.77 -2.72 12.76
C LEU A 36 3.77 -2.81 14.29
N SER A 37 4.94 -3.02 14.92
CA SER A 37 5.08 -3.08 16.37
C SER A 37 4.59 -1.80 17.06
N LYS A 38 4.92 -0.63 16.47
CA LYS A 38 4.46 0.66 16.98
C LYS A 38 2.93 0.77 16.88
N VAL A 39 2.36 0.51 15.72
CA VAL A 39 0.90 0.63 15.51
C VAL A 39 0.14 -0.34 16.42
N GLU A 40 0.63 -1.56 16.61
CA GLU A 40 0.02 -2.54 17.52
C GLU A 40 0.08 -2.10 18.98
N SER A 41 1.22 -1.57 19.43
CA SER A 41 1.36 -1.07 20.81
C SER A 41 0.47 0.15 21.09
N GLU A 42 0.19 0.95 20.07
CA GLU A 42 -0.61 2.17 20.15
C GLU A 42 -2.06 2.00 19.66
N GLU A 43 -2.50 0.78 19.31
CA GLU A 43 -3.84 0.53 18.72
C GLU A 43 -4.99 1.03 19.61
N HIS A 44 -4.79 1.05 20.92
CA HIS A 44 -5.76 1.57 21.90
C HIS A 44 -5.75 3.11 22.02
N ILE A 45 -4.75 3.79 21.44
CA ILE A 45 -4.62 5.25 21.48
C ILE A 45 -5.31 5.82 20.24
N LEU A 46 -6.52 6.35 20.42
CA LEU A 46 -7.26 6.95 19.33
C LEU A 46 -6.61 8.24 18.86
N PRO A 47 -6.53 8.47 17.55
CA PRO A 47 -6.09 9.76 17.04
C PRO A 47 -7.10 10.85 17.38
N SER A 48 -6.59 12.02 17.78
CA SER A 48 -7.42 13.18 18.16
C SER A 48 -7.23 14.39 17.23
N THR A 49 -6.41 14.24 16.21
CA THR A 49 -6.12 15.33 15.27
C THR A 49 -7.12 15.29 14.12
N VAL A 50 -7.68 16.44 13.79
CA VAL A 50 -8.56 16.60 12.62
C VAL A 50 -7.70 16.87 11.39
N ILE A 51 -7.83 16.04 10.37
CA ILE A 51 -7.12 16.19 9.10
C ILE A 51 -8.07 16.07 7.92
N SER A 52 -7.78 16.73 6.82
CA SER A 52 -8.46 16.46 5.54
C SER A 52 -7.94 15.16 4.94
N ILE A 53 -8.84 14.23 4.55
CA ILE A 53 -8.46 12.97 3.93
C ILE A 53 -7.70 13.16 2.60
N PHE A 54 -7.92 14.25 1.92
CA PHE A 54 -7.27 14.56 0.65
C PHE A 54 -5.77 14.84 0.79
N GLU A 55 -5.34 15.40 1.93
CA GLU A 55 -3.93 15.77 2.14
C GLU A 55 -2.99 14.56 2.12
N PRO A 56 -3.19 13.50 2.93
CA PRO A 56 -2.33 12.32 2.90
C PRO A 56 -2.39 11.62 1.53
N ILE A 57 -3.56 11.55 0.87
CA ILE A 57 -3.69 10.95 -0.47
C ILE A 57 -2.86 11.72 -1.50
N LYS A 58 -3.01 13.05 -1.56
CA LYS A 58 -2.24 13.91 -2.48
C LYS A 58 -0.74 13.82 -2.21
N SER A 59 -0.33 13.76 -0.94
CA SER A 59 1.07 13.58 -0.53
C SER A 59 1.63 12.28 -1.08
N VAL A 60 0.90 11.16 -0.94
CA VAL A 60 1.32 9.85 -1.47
C VAL A 60 1.45 9.89 -2.98
N ILE A 61 0.43 10.41 -3.69
CA ILE A 61 0.44 10.53 -5.16
C ILE A 61 1.71 11.28 -5.61
N SER A 62 1.95 12.48 -5.05
CA SER A 62 3.11 13.29 -5.40
C SER A 62 4.45 12.58 -5.14
N ASN A 63 4.56 11.83 -4.04
CA ASN A 63 5.77 11.10 -3.70
C ASN A 63 6.02 9.93 -4.66
N ILE A 64 4.98 9.19 -5.02
CA ILE A 64 5.07 8.06 -5.95
C ILE A 64 5.42 8.56 -7.37
N GLU A 65 4.80 9.65 -7.84
CA GLU A 65 5.11 10.24 -9.14
C GLU A 65 6.57 10.69 -9.24
N LYS A 66 7.12 11.27 -8.16
CA LYS A 66 8.53 11.71 -8.12
C LYS A 66 9.53 10.54 -7.99
N SER A 67 9.11 9.40 -7.44
CA SER A 67 9.99 8.24 -7.20
C SER A 67 10.31 7.43 -8.45
N GLY A 68 9.59 7.62 -9.55
CA GLY A 68 9.72 6.83 -10.77
C GLY A 68 9.14 5.41 -10.68
N LEU A 69 8.33 5.13 -9.66
CA LEU A 69 7.71 3.80 -9.47
C LEU A 69 6.61 3.48 -10.49
N LEU A 70 6.03 4.51 -11.14
CA LEU A 70 4.85 4.34 -11.99
C LEU A 70 5.15 3.73 -13.37
N ASN A 71 6.40 3.70 -13.82
CA ASN A 71 6.74 3.30 -15.19
C ASN A 71 5.82 4.01 -16.22
N ASN A 72 4.90 3.26 -16.86
CA ASN A 72 3.92 3.79 -17.83
C ASN A 72 2.53 4.03 -17.22
N ASN A 73 2.30 3.64 -15.97
CA ASN A 73 1.00 3.77 -15.30
C ASN A 73 0.79 5.18 -14.77
N LYS A 74 -0.47 5.58 -14.58
CA LYS A 74 -0.84 6.84 -13.94
C LYS A 74 -1.68 6.58 -12.69
N ILE A 75 -1.68 7.52 -11.78
CA ILE A 75 -2.62 7.53 -10.66
C ILE A 75 -3.71 8.56 -10.99
N ILE A 76 -4.95 8.11 -11.02
CA ILE A 76 -6.11 8.95 -11.31
C ILE A 76 -6.96 9.08 -10.05
N LEU A 77 -7.07 10.30 -9.54
CA LEU A 77 -7.93 10.63 -8.39
C LEU A 77 -9.30 11.08 -8.88
N ILE A 78 -10.34 10.38 -8.48
CA ILE A 78 -11.74 10.63 -8.83
C ILE A 78 -12.49 10.99 -7.56
N ASP A 79 -12.91 12.24 -7.45
CA ASP A 79 -13.72 12.74 -6.34
C ASP A 79 -15.20 12.70 -6.75
N ASN A 80 -15.94 11.75 -6.17
CA ASN A 80 -17.38 11.56 -6.33
C ASN A 80 -18.17 12.06 -5.11
N THR A 81 -17.61 12.98 -4.33
CA THR A 81 -18.30 13.56 -3.18
C THR A 81 -19.31 14.63 -3.60
N VAL A 82 -20.39 14.78 -2.80
CA VAL A 82 -21.52 15.65 -3.16
C VAL A 82 -21.11 17.10 -3.38
N ASN A 83 -20.15 17.60 -2.60
CA ASN A 83 -19.74 18.99 -2.64
C ASN A 83 -18.43 19.24 -3.38
N GLN A 84 -17.75 18.19 -3.88
CA GLN A 84 -16.39 18.29 -4.44
C GLN A 84 -15.46 19.20 -3.62
N SER A 85 -15.78 19.36 -2.32
CA SER A 85 -15.01 20.20 -1.41
C SER A 85 -13.88 19.34 -0.84
N ASN A 86 -12.65 19.75 -1.04
CA ASN A 86 -11.45 19.17 -0.44
C ASN A 86 -11.44 19.23 1.11
N SER A 87 -12.61 19.33 1.75
CA SER A 87 -12.80 19.59 3.19
C SER A 87 -13.46 18.44 3.96
N LEU A 88 -13.40 17.21 3.44
CA LEU A 88 -13.85 16.06 4.22
C LEU A 88 -12.81 15.72 5.29
N ASN A 89 -13.20 16.02 6.53
CA ASN A 89 -12.34 15.87 7.69
C ASN A 89 -12.59 14.54 8.40
N ILE A 90 -11.50 13.96 8.90
CA ILE A 90 -11.49 12.75 9.71
C ILE A 90 -10.68 12.99 10.98
N GLU A 91 -10.96 12.25 12.06
CA GLU A 91 -10.00 12.09 13.16
C GLU A 91 -8.92 11.11 12.72
N GLY A 92 -7.68 11.58 12.62
CA GLY A 92 -6.63 10.73 12.12
C GLY A 92 -5.21 11.26 12.35
N ASN A 93 -4.26 10.35 12.36
CA ASN A 93 -2.84 10.70 12.29
C ASN A 93 -2.43 10.78 10.82
N PHE A 94 -1.94 11.94 10.40
CA PHE A 94 -1.54 12.19 9.01
C PHE A 94 -0.54 11.17 8.47
N LEU A 95 0.48 10.81 9.25
CA LEU A 95 1.53 9.88 8.82
C LEU A 95 0.98 8.45 8.68
N GLU A 96 0.14 8.01 9.61
CA GLU A 96 -0.48 6.68 9.58
C GLU A 96 -1.43 6.55 8.38
N ILE A 97 -2.28 7.54 8.13
CA ILE A 97 -3.17 7.55 6.96
C ILE A 97 -2.36 7.62 5.64
N THR A 98 -1.28 8.40 5.61
CA THR A 98 -0.33 8.42 4.48
C THR A 98 0.23 7.02 4.24
N GLN A 99 0.63 6.29 5.29
CA GLN A 99 1.15 4.93 5.19
C GLN A 99 0.10 3.94 4.68
N VAL A 100 -1.17 4.08 5.09
CA VAL A 100 -2.28 3.27 4.55
C VAL A 100 -2.35 3.41 3.04
N PHE A 101 -2.49 4.64 2.53
CA PHE A 101 -2.64 4.85 1.09
C PHE A 101 -1.37 4.53 0.31
N TYR A 102 -0.19 4.78 0.88
CA TYR A 102 1.06 4.34 0.26
C TYR A 102 1.09 2.82 0.04
N ASN A 103 0.79 2.02 1.08
CA ASN A 103 0.75 0.56 0.98
C ASN A 103 -0.29 0.06 -0.03
N LEU A 104 -1.48 0.67 -0.06
CA LEU A 104 -2.53 0.27 -1.00
C LEU A 104 -2.18 0.62 -2.44
N ILE A 105 -1.65 1.82 -2.70
CA ILE A 105 -1.28 2.28 -4.03
C ILE A 105 -0.05 1.51 -4.52
N GLU A 106 0.96 1.32 -3.67
CA GLU A 106 2.16 0.52 -4.00
C GLU A 106 1.79 -0.93 -4.35
N ASN A 107 0.84 -1.54 -3.61
CA ASN A 107 0.30 -2.85 -3.98
C ASN A 107 -0.38 -2.83 -5.34
N GLY A 108 -1.17 -1.80 -5.63
CA GLY A 108 -1.79 -1.62 -6.94
C GLY A 108 -0.77 -1.55 -8.07
N ILE A 109 0.34 -0.83 -7.88
CA ILE A 109 1.44 -0.74 -8.86
C ILE A 109 2.16 -2.07 -9.00
N LYS A 110 2.50 -2.73 -7.88
CA LYS A 110 3.26 -3.99 -7.87
C LYS A 110 2.53 -5.17 -8.49
N TYR A 111 1.23 -5.24 -8.31
CA TYR A 111 0.39 -6.39 -8.73
C TYR A 111 -0.59 -6.04 -9.85
N GLY A 112 -0.60 -4.78 -10.28
CA GLY A 112 -1.34 -4.32 -11.44
C GLY A 112 -0.67 -4.71 -12.77
N ASN A 113 -1.41 -4.53 -13.85
CA ASN A 113 -0.85 -4.65 -15.20
C ASN A 113 0.06 -3.44 -15.50
N SER A 114 1.10 -3.65 -16.30
CA SER A 114 2.10 -2.62 -16.61
C SER A 114 1.56 -1.42 -17.39
N ASP A 115 0.41 -1.55 -18.02
CA ASP A 115 -0.18 -0.52 -18.88
C ASP A 115 -1.58 -0.11 -18.41
N SER A 116 -1.89 -0.30 -17.10
CA SER A 116 -3.17 0.09 -16.53
C SER A 116 -3.01 1.12 -15.42
N ASP A 117 -3.92 2.06 -15.36
CA ASP A 117 -3.92 3.12 -14.36
C ASP A 117 -4.37 2.64 -12.99
N ILE A 118 -3.89 3.28 -11.93
CA ILE A 118 -4.37 3.10 -10.57
C ILE A 118 -5.45 4.14 -10.31
N LEU A 119 -6.68 3.69 -10.04
CA LEU A 119 -7.79 4.60 -9.77
C LEU A 119 -8.00 4.75 -8.26
N ILE A 120 -8.00 5.99 -7.78
CA ILE A 120 -8.37 6.33 -6.40
C ILE A 120 -9.73 7.00 -6.46
N LYS A 121 -10.77 6.34 -5.93
CA LYS A 121 -12.14 6.85 -5.91
C LYS A 121 -12.53 7.25 -4.50
N ILE A 122 -13.05 8.46 -4.33
CA ILE A 122 -13.53 8.98 -3.05
C ILE A 122 -15.03 9.16 -3.15
N GLU A 123 -15.78 8.53 -2.24
CA GLU A 123 -17.24 8.51 -2.23
C GLU A 123 -17.74 8.75 -0.80
N GLU A 124 -18.69 9.65 -0.62
CA GLU A 124 -19.38 9.86 0.66
C GLU A 124 -20.52 8.85 0.80
N LEU A 125 -20.55 8.13 1.93
CA LEU A 125 -21.61 7.17 2.23
C LEU A 125 -22.70 7.82 3.10
N LYS A 126 -23.95 7.37 2.95
CA LYS A 126 -25.10 7.86 3.74
C LYS A 126 -24.94 7.70 5.26
N SER A 127 -24.07 6.81 5.71
CA SER A 127 -23.79 6.50 7.12
C SER A 127 -22.82 7.46 7.81
N ASN A 128 -22.56 8.63 7.27
CA ASN A 128 -21.52 9.55 7.78
C ASN A 128 -20.11 8.94 7.73
N HIS A 129 -19.84 8.16 6.71
CA HIS A 129 -18.53 7.56 6.41
C HIS A 129 -18.07 7.98 5.03
N LEU A 130 -16.77 7.99 4.87
CA LEU A 130 -16.12 8.15 3.59
C LEU A 130 -15.59 6.80 3.14
N LYS A 131 -15.75 6.50 1.86
CA LYS A 131 -15.14 5.34 1.23
C LYS A 131 -14.09 5.81 0.25
N VAL A 132 -12.85 5.40 0.48
CA VAL A 132 -11.73 5.64 -0.43
C VAL A 132 -11.29 4.29 -1.01
N SER A 133 -11.44 4.12 -2.31
CA SER A 133 -11.12 2.87 -3.00
C SER A 133 -9.90 3.04 -3.89
N VAL A 134 -8.89 2.21 -3.68
CA VAL A 134 -7.73 2.06 -4.59
C VAL A 134 -7.99 0.85 -5.46
N VAL A 135 -8.09 1.07 -6.77
CA VAL A 135 -8.46 0.05 -7.76
C VAL A 135 -7.34 -0.10 -8.78
N ASN A 136 -6.93 -1.31 -9.04
CA ASN A 136 -6.00 -1.65 -10.12
C ASN A 136 -6.52 -2.81 -10.96
N GLU A 137 -6.22 -2.82 -12.24
CA GLU A 137 -6.37 -3.99 -13.10
C GLU A 137 -5.16 -4.92 -12.92
N GLY A 138 -5.39 -6.24 -13.00
CA GLY A 138 -4.32 -7.22 -12.82
C GLY A 138 -4.85 -8.65 -12.67
N GLU A 139 -3.97 -9.55 -12.23
CA GLU A 139 -4.34 -10.97 -12.02
C GLU A 139 -5.43 -11.18 -10.97
N GLY A 140 -5.64 -10.18 -10.12
CA GLY A 140 -6.60 -10.29 -9.04
C GLY A 140 -6.13 -11.25 -7.92
N ILE A 141 -7.03 -11.43 -6.94
CA ILE A 141 -6.80 -12.25 -5.77
C ILE A 141 -7.85 -13.36 -5.77
N PRO A 142 -7.45 -14.65 -5.79
CA PRO A 142 -8.39 -15.74 -5.64
C PRO A 142 -9.16 -15.65 -4.31
N GLU A 143 -10.46 -15.92 -4.34
CA GLU A 143 -11.38 -15.76 -3.21
C GLU A 143 -10.88 -16.43 -1.92
N LYS A 144 -10.33 -17.64 -2.02
CA LYS A 144 -9.77 -18.40 -0.90
C LYS A 144 -8.64 -17.70 -0.13
N TYR A 145 -8.09 -16.61 -0.67
CA TYR A 145 -7.00 -15.85 -0.04
C TYR A 145 -7.44 -14.49 0.48
N LEU A 146 -8.67 -14.01 0.16
CA LEU A 146 -9.12 -12.67 0.54
C LEU A 146 -9.08 -12.42 2.04
N ASP A 147 -9.46 -13.40 2.86
CA ASP A 147 -9.43 -13.28 4.32
C ASP A 147 -8.00 -13.33 4.89
N ARG A 148 -7.06 -13.88 4.13
CA ARG A 148 -5.69 -14.13 4.58
C ARG A 148 -4.68 -13.09 4.16
N ILE A 149 -4.97 -12.29 3.14
CA ILE A 149 -3.98 -11.34 2.59
C ILE A 149 -3.59 -10.22 3.57
N THR A 150 -4.34 -10.05 4.65
CA THR A 150 -3.99 -9.14 5.76
C THR A 150 -3.22 -9.83 6.90
N GLU A 151 -2.97 -11.14 6.81
CA GLU A 151 -2.11 -11.86 7.75
C GLU A 151 -0.65 -11.43 7.57
N ARG A 152 0.12 -11.41 8.66
CA ARG A 152 1.55 -11.07 8.61
C ARG A 152 2.33 -12.08 7.78
N PHE A 153 3.23 -11.58 6.94
CA PHE A 153 4.08 -12.37 6.04
C PHE A 153 3.32 -13.22 5.02
N PHE A 154 1.99 -13.05 4.91
CA PHE A 154 1.22 -13.81 3.94
C PHE A 154 1.49 -13.32 2.52
N ARG A 155 1.64 -14.26 1.61
CA ARG A 155 1.91 -14.02 0.17
C ARG A 155 1.32 -15.18 -0.63
N ILE A 156 0.57 -14.87 -1.67
CA ILE A 156 -0.06 -15.86 -2.56
C ILE A 156 1.01 -16.66 -3.31
N ASP A 157 2.00 -15.98 -3.88
CA ASP A 157 3.16 -16.56 -4.55
C ASP A 157 4.46 -16.01 -3.94
N LYS A 158 5.17 -16.88 -3.20
CA LYS A 158 6.43 -16.52 -2.54
C LYS A 158 7.56 -16.24 -3.53
N ALA A 159 7.60 -16.93 -4.68
CA ALA A 159 8.67 -16.79 -5.65
C ALA A 159 8.54 -15.48 -6.45
N ARG A 160 7.35 -15.20 -6.98
CA ARG A 160 7.05 -13.98 -7.70
C ARG A 160 7.17 -12.75 -6.79
N SER A 161 6.58 -12.81 -5.61
CA SER A 161 6.63 -11.69 -4.66
C SER A 161 8.05 -11.39 -4.18
N ARG A 162 8.97 -12.39 -4.19
CA ARG A 162 10.39 -12.18 -3.87
C ARG A 162 11.07 -11.32 -4.93
N LYS A 163 10.74 -11.55 -6.20
CA LYS A 163 11.24 -10.73 -7.34
C LYS A 163 10.71 -9.29 -7.30
N ILE A 164 9.45 -9.11 -6.85
CA ILE A 164 8.78 -7.79 -6.78
C ILE A 164 9.16 -7.01 -5.51
N GLY A 165 9.85 -7.65 -4.53
CA GLY A 165 10.39 -6.97 -3.34
C GLY A 165 9.39 -6.76 -2.20
N GLY A 166 8.23 -7.43 -2.18
CA GLY A 166 7.27 -7.30 -1.08
C GLY A 166 7.70 -7.99 0.21
N THR A 167 7.38 -7.42 1.36
CA THR A 167 7.64 -7.98 2.70
C THR A 167 6.53 -8.91 3.19
N GLY A 168 5.30 -8.68 2.73
CA GLY A 168 4.08 -9.33 3.22
C GLY A 168 3.55 -8.72 4.52
N LEU A 169 4.03 -7.53 4.90
CA LEU A 169 3.59 -6.82 6.09
C LEU A 169 2.70 -5.61 5.78
N GLY A 170 2.76 -5.04 4.58
CA GLY A 170 2.07 -3.81 4.23
C GLY A 170 0.55 -3.85 4.49
N LEU A 171 -0.15 -4.94 4.10
CA LEU A 171 -1.59 -5.06 4.36
C LEU A 171 -1.92 -5.35 5.84
N ALA A 172 -1.02 -6.00 6.58
CA ALA A 172 -1.17 -6.15 8.02
C ALA A 172 -1.05 -4.79 8.73
N ILE A 173 -0.08 -3.96 8.33
CA ILE A 173 0.08 -2.58 8.83
C ILE A 173 -1.18 -1.76 8.53
N VAL A 174 -1.69 -1.82 7.29
CA VAL A 174 -2.94 -1.15 6.90
C VAL A 174 -4.08 -1.55 7.84
N LYS A 175 -4.27 -2.85 8.08
CA LYS A 175 -5.33 -3.36 8.97
C LYS A 175 -5.24 -2.76 10.36
N HIS A 176 -4.08 -2.78 11.01
CA HIS A 176 -3.90 -2.25 12.38
C HIS A 176 -4.08 -0.73 12.44
N ILE A 177 -3.56 0.02 11.45
CA ILE A 177 -3.81 1.46 11.37
C ILE A 177 -5.31 1.75 11.26
N LEU A 178 -6.03 1.03 10.41
CA LEU A 178 -7.47 1.24 10.23
C LEU A 178 -8.27 0.89 11.49
N ILE A 179 -7.93 -0.17 12.21
CA ILE A 179 -8.54 -0.49 13.52
C ILE A 179 -8.37 0.69 14.48
N LYS A 180 -7.15 1.22 14.63
CA LYS A 180 -6.83 2.40 15.45
C LYS A 180 -7.69 3.63 15.07
N HIS A 181 -8.02 3.78 13.79
CA HIS A 181 -8.82 4.87 13.24
C HIS A 181 -10.33 4.57 13.18
N ARG A 182 -10.81 3.48 13.80
CA ARG A 182 -12.21 3.02 13.71
C ARG A 182 -12.69 2.88 12.26
N ALA A 183 -11.79 2.57 11.38
CA ALA A 183 -12.02 2.39 9.95
C ALA A 183 -11.99 0.90 9.58
N GLU A 184 -12.57 0.57 8.43
CA GLU A 184 -12.67 -0.79 7.91
C GLU A 184 -11.95 -0.91 6.57
N LEU A 185 -11.27 -2.04 6.34
CA LEU A 185 -10.73 -2.41 5.04
C LEU A 185 -11.68 -3.41 4.36
N GLN A 186 -12.24 -3.02 3.24
CA GLN A 186 -13.00 -3.93 2.36
C GLN A 186 -12.17 -4.28 1.13
N ILE A 187 -12.12 -5.57 0.81
CA ILE A 187 -11.34 -6.08 -0.32
C ILE A 187 -12.29 -6.78 -1.27
N LYS A 188 -12.29 -6.34 -2.52
CA LYS A 188 -13.02 -6.99 -3.61
C LYS A 188 -12.06 -7.26 -4.75
N SER A 189 -12.05 -8.48 -5.24
CA SER A 189 -11.20 -8.86 -6.36
C SER A 189 -11.93 -9.78 -7.31
N ILE A 190 -11.75 -9.53 -8.59
CA ILE A 190 -12.22 -10.37 -9.69
C ILE A 190 -10.96 -10.91 -10.37
N PRO A 191 -10.70 -12.23 -10.28
CA PRO A 191 -9.53 -12.85 -10.90
C PRO A 191 -9.36 -12.47 -12.38
N ASN A 192 -8.14 -12.17 -12.79
CA ASN A 192 -7.73 -11.74 -14.12
C ASN A 192 -8.44 -10.45 -14.62
N LYS A 193 -8.98 -9.64 -13.70
CA LYS A 193 -9.65 -8.39 -14.08
C LYS A 193 -9.19 -7.23 -13.22
N GLN A 194 -9.57 -7.22 -11.94
CA GLN A 194 -9.28 -6.08 -11.07
C GLN A 194 -9.28 -6.45 -9.59
N THR A 195 -8.55 -5.66 -8.80
CA THR A 195 -8.62 -5.65 -7.34
C THR A 195 -8.97 -4.26 -6.86
N SER A 196 -9.83 -4.18 -5.85
CA SER A 196 -10.24 -2.95 -5.17
C SER A 196 -10.02 -3.11 -3.67
N PHE A 197 -9.16 -2.27 -3.10
CA PHE A 197 -9.00 -2.07 -1.66
C PHE A 197 -9.76 -0.81 -1.28
N SER A 198 -10.77 -0.93 -0.42
CA SER A 198 -11.60 0.20 0.00
C SER A 198 -11.46 0.44 1.50
N VAL A 199 -11.07 1.65 1.87
CA VAL A 199 -11.04 2.14 3.25
C VAL A 199 -12.36 2.84 3.52
N ILE A 200 -13.08 2.40 4.56
CA ILE A 200 -14.31 3.04 5.05
C ILE A 200 -13.98 3.69 6.39
N ILE A 201 -14.03 5.00 6.46
CA ILE A 201 -13.61 5.78 7.63
C ILE A 201 -14.69 6.78 8.04
N PRO A 202 -14.97 6.97 9.37
CA PRO A 202 -15.90 7.98 9.83
C PRO A 202 -15.44 9.40 9.47
N ILE A 203 -16.37 10.25 9.03
CA ILE A 203 -16.13 11.69 8.80
C ILE A 203 -16.63 12.53 9.98
N ILE A 204 -15.93 13.64 10.21
CA ILE A 204 -16.35 14.69 11.15
C ILE A 204 -17.17 15.71 10.36
N LYS A 205 -18.33 16.05 10.87
CA LYS A 205 -19.16 17.15 10.34
C LYS A 205 -18.78 18.49 10.95
#